data_bb6b993cba619347cfa2dd18f39afb68
#
_entry.id   bb6b993cba619347cfa2dd18f39afb68
#
_cell.length_a   1.000
_cell.length_b   1.000
_cell.length_c   1.000
_cell.angle_alpha   90.00
_cell.angle_beta   90.00
_cell.angle_gamma   90.00
#
_symmetry.space_group_name_H-M   'P 1'
#
loop_
_entity.id
_entity.type
_entity.pdbx_description
1 polymer ?
#
loop_
_entity_poly.entity_id
_entity_poly.type
_entity_poly.pdbx_seq_one_letter_code
_entity_poly.pdbx_strand_id
1 'polypeptide(L)'
;VMIEKELVGENRRLTTPVAVALTKCDVLRYAGLIDPHRFWSQDIHHEGCYDLNLHDDVNGMFSENIQRWSPAAWATINTHFEDFAFFGVSATGCSSDENRHYAKISPWRVEDPLLWLLYRLGVITGSEDR
;
A
#
# COMPACT_ATOMS: atom_id res chain seq x y z
N VAL A 1 11.50 9.33 24.85
CA VAL A 1 11.90 10.28 23.81
C VAL A 1 10.78 11.28 23.57
N MET A 2 11.10 12.57 23.51
CA MET A 2 10.08 13.63 23.41
C MET A 2 9.23 13.52 22.15
N ILE A 3 9.80 13.07 21.04
CA ILE A 3 9.08 12.87 19.79
C ILE A 3 7.97 11.84 19.95
N GLU A 4 8.21 10.77 20.67
CA GLU A 4 7.22 9.73 20.92
C GLU A 4 6.02 10.26 21.70
N LYS A 5 6.22 11.16 22.66
CA LYS A 5 5.15 11.74 23.46
C LYS A 5 4.20 12.60 22.62
N GLU A 6 4.71 13.28 21.61
CA GLU A 6 3.91 14.15 20.73
C GLU A 6 3.14 13.36 19.67
N LEU A 7 3.65 12.19 19.26
CA LEU A 7 3.10 11.38 18.21
C LEU A 7 2.21 10.24 18.68
N VAL A 8 2.14 10.00 20.00
CA VAL A 8 1.37 8.90 20.57
C VAL A 8 -0.03 9.36 20.94
N GLY A 9 -1.05 8.67 20.45
CA GLY A 9 -2.44 8.88 20.80
C GLY A 9 -2.79 8.31 22.19
N GLU A 10 -4.07 8.41 22.58
CA GLU A 10 -4.57 7.99 23.89
C GLU A 10 -4.24 6.53 24.23
N ASN A 11 -4.15 5.65 23.23
CA ASN A 11 -3.85 4.23 23.40
C ASN A 11 -2.35 3.93 23.25
N ARG A 12 -1.50 4.94 23.36
CA ARG A 12 -0.05 4.83 23.15
C ARG A 12 0.34 4.35 21.76
N ARG A 13 -0.53 4.59 20.78
CA ARG A 13 -0.26 4.30 19.36
C ARG A 13 0.19 5.58 18.69
N LEU A 14 1.12 5.42 17.75
CA LEU A 14 1.59 6.56 16.94
C LEU A 14 0.45 7.06 16.05
N THR A 15 0.25 8.37 16.05
CA THR A 15 -0.82 9.02 15.27
C THR A 15 -0.39 9.44 13.88
N THR A 16 0.91 9.49 13.61
CA THR A 16 1.44 9.81 12.29
C THR A 16 0.97 8.79 11.27
N PRO A 17 0.43 9.22 10.11
CA PRO A 17 0.04 8.28 9.06
C PRO A 17 1.23 7.44 8.58
N VAL A 18 1.02 6.14 8.44
CA VAL A 18 2.07 5.19 8.01
C VAL A 18 1.56 4.37 6.83
N ALA A 19 2.26 4.45 5.70
CA ALA A 19 2.00 3.63 4.54
C ALA A 19 2.92 2.41 4.57
N VAL A 20 2.33 1.22 4.58
CA VAL A 20 3.07 -0.05 4.58
C VAL A 20 3.02 -0.62 3.17
N ALA A 21 4.16 -0.66 2.49
CA ALA A 21 4.23 -1.10 1.11
C ALA A 21 4.86 -2.49 1.00
N LEU A 22 4.13 -3.41 0.40
CA LEU A 22 4.64 -4.72 0.02
C LEU A 22 5.29 -4.57 -1.36
N THR A 23 6.60 -4.76 -1.43
CA THR A 23 7.36 -4.57 -2.66
C THR A 23 7.44 -5.85 -3.48
N LYS A 24 7.88 -5.73 -4.74
CA LYS A 24 8.06 -6.86 -5.66
C LYS A 24 6.77 -7.65 -5.89
N CYS A 25 5.65 -6.97 -6.00
CA CYS A 25 4.34 -7.63 -6.20
C CYS A 25 4.23 -8.35 -7.55
N ASP A 26 5.11 -8.07 -8.51
CA ASP A 26 5.23 -8.86 -9.73
C ASP A 26 5.51 -10.34 -9.44
N VAL A 27 6.33 -10.62 -8.41
CA VAL A 27 6.60 -12.00 -7.98
C VAL A 27 5.34 -12.69 -7.47
N LEU A 28 4.52 -11.97 -6.71
CA LEU A 28 3.26 -12.50 -6.18
C LEU A 28 2.26 -12.81 -7.31
N ARG A 29 2.27 -12.00 -8.36
CA ARG A 29 1.45 -12.24 -9.54
C ARG A 29 1.82 -13.56 -10.21
N TYR A 30 3.11 -13.77 -10.46
CA TYR A 30 3.58 -15.02 -11.08
C TYR A 30 3.35 -16.23 -10.20
N ALA A 31 3.42 -16.07 -8.89
CA ALA A 31 3.15 -17.16 -7.94
C ALA A 31 1.65 -17.46 -7.78
N GLY A 32 0.76 -16.67 -8.39
CA GLY A 32 -0.68 -16.85 -8.26
C GLY A 32 -1.24 -16.51 -6.89
N LEU A 33 -0.50 -15.77 -6.09
CA LEU A 33 -0.89 -15.40 -4.73
C LEU A 33 -1.78 -14.16 -4.69
N ILE A 34 -1.87 -13.44 -5.80
CA ILE A 34 -2.72 -12.26 -5.96
C ILE A 34 -3.64 -12.49 -7.15
N ASP A 35 -4.93 -12.19 -7.00
CA ASP A 35 -5.90 -12.28 -8.08
C ASP A 35 -5.58 -11.23 -9.16
N PRO A 36 -5.16 -11.66 -10.39
CA PRO A 36 -4.79 -10.72 -11.43
C PRO A 36 -5.93 -9.82 -11.89
N HIS A 37 -7.15 -10.30 -11.87
CA HIS A 37 -8.30 -9.51 -12.28
C HIS A 37 -8.62 -8.39 -11.31
N ARG A 38 -8.39 -8.61 -10.05
CA ARG A 38 -8.67 -7.65 -9.00
C ARG A 38 -7.55 -6.63 -8.83
N PHE A 39 -6.30 -7.05 -9.07
CA PHE A 39 -5.13 -6.27 -8.69
C PHE A 39 -4.39 -5.60 -9.78
N TRP A 40 -4.34 -6.28 -10.91
CA TRP A 40 -3.64 -5.75 -12.06
C TRP A 40 -4.59 -4.94 -12.94
N SER A 41 -5.75 -4.57 -12.37
CA SER A 41 -6.65 -3.64 -13.04
C SER A 41 -5.89 -2.34 -13.36
N GLN A 42 -6.27 -1.74 -14.46
CA GLN A 42 -5.68 -0.47 -14.89
C GLN A 42 -6.26 0.74 -14.15
N ASP A 43 -7.08 0.48 -13.13
CA ASP A 43 -7.69 1.55 -12.35
C ASP A 43 -6.61 2.35 -11.61
N ILE A 44 -6.64 3.65 -11.83
CA ILE A 44 -5.72 4.59 -11.22
C ILE A 44 -6.51 5.70 -10.53
N HIS A 45 -5.86 6.39 -9.62
CA HIS A 45 -6.48 7.55 -9.02
C HIS A 45 -6.61 8.68 -10.05
N HIS A 46 -7.73 9.38 -10.03
CA HIS A 46 -7.95 10.52 -10.90
C HIS A 46 -7.02 11.67 -10.51
N GLU A 47 -6.64 12.47 -11.50
CA GLU A 47 -5.76 13.61 -11.28
C GLU A 47 -6.30 14.54 -10.19
N GLY A 48 -5.44 14.84 -9.22
CA GLY A 48 -5.79 15.73 -8.11
C GLY A 48 -6.73 15.15 -7.07
N CYS A 49 -7.11 13.87 -7.20
CA CYS A 49 -8.07 13.25 -6.31
C CYS A 49 -7.63 11.83 -5.94
N TYR A 50 -7.76 11.49 -4.66
CA TYR A 50 -7.47 10.14 -4.18
C TYR A 50 -8.77 9.33 -4.14
N ASP A 51 -8.87 8.28 -4.95
CA ASP A 51 -10.07 7.43 -5.02
C ASP A 51 -10.14 6.53 -3.79
N LEU A 52 -11.06 6.83 -2.89
CA LEU A 52 -11.22 6.10 -1.62
C LEU A 52 -11.78 4.69 -1.83
N ASN A 53 -12.57 4.46 -2.86
CA ASN A 53 -13.07 3.11 -3.16
C ASN A 53 -11.93 2.22 -3.64
N LEU A 54 -11.09 2.73 -4.54
CA LEU A 54 -9.90 2.02 -4.99
C LEU A 54 -8.94 1.76 -3.83
N HIS A 55 -8.78 2.75 -2.95
CA HIS A 55 -7.98 2.60 -1.74
C HIS A 55 -8.50 1.45 -0.87
N ASP A 56 -9.79 1.38 -0.62
CA ASP A 56 -10.37 0.34 0.23
C ASP A 56 -10.13 -1.05 -0.36
N ASP A 57 -10.27 -1.19 -1.67
CA ASP A 57 -10.01 -2.45 -2.36
C ASP A 57 -8.54 -2.88 -2.22
N VAL A 58 -7.61 -1.97 -2.47
CA VAL A 58 -6.17 -2.24 -2.40
C VAL A 58 -5.74 -2.52 -0.97
N ASN A 59 -6.10 -1.64 -0.04
CA ASN A 59 -5.74 -1.79 1.37
C ASN A 59 -6.32 -3.07 1.97
N GLY A 60 -7.59 -3.35 1.70
CA GLY A 60 -8.27 -4.54 2.23
C GLY A 60 -7.55 -5.81 1.84
N MET A 61 -7.13 -5.91 0.60
CA MET A 61 -6.50 -7.13 0.13
C MET A 61 -5.07 -7.30 0.63
N PHE A 62 -4.25 -6.27 0.60
CA PHE A 62 -2.89 -6.39 1.13
C PHE A 62 -2.91 -6.58 2.64
N SER A 63 -3.88 -5.98 3.33
CA SER A 63 -4.11 -6.23 4.76
C SER A 63 -4.41 -7.72 5.02
N GLU A 64 -5.31 -8.33 4.27
CA GLU A 64 -5.63 -9.75 4.38
C GLU A 64 -4.42 -10.64 4.12
N ASN A 65 -3.64 -10.30 3.10
CA ASN A 65 -2.44 -11.06 2.75
C ASN A 65 -1.38 -10.98 3.85
N ILE A 66 -1.15 -9.81 4.42
CA ILE A 66 -0.20 -9.64 5.52
C ILE A 66 -0.65 -10.43 6.74
N GLN A 67 -1.95 -10.41 7.07
CA GLN A 67 -2.49 -11.20 8.18
C GLN A 67 -2.23 -12.69 7.98
N ARG A 68 -2.34 -13.17 6.75
CA ARG A 68 -2.14 -14.58 6.40
C ARG A 68 -0.68 -14.98 6.40
N TRP A 69 0.18 -14.13 5.80
CA TRP A 69 1.59 -14.48 5.59
C TRP A 69 2.47 -14.16 6.79
N SER A 70 2.14 -13.13 7.51
CA SER A 70 2.93 -12.69 8.67
C SER A 70 2.02 -12.08 9.75
N PRO A 71 1.31 -12.96 10.50
CA PRO A 71 0.45 -12.49 11.60
C PRO A 71 1.19 -11.64 12.62
N ALA A 72 2.47 -11.92 12.87
CA ALA A 72 3.29 -11.14 13.80
C ALA A 72 3.52 -9.71 13.30
N ALA A 73 3.81 -9.53 12.01
CA ALA A 73 3.96 -8.20 11.42
C ALA A 73 2.64 -7.42 11.47
N TRP A 74 1.53 -8.08 11.14
CA TRP A 74 0.20 -7.50 11.24
C TRP A 74 -0.07 -6.99 12.67
N ALA A 75 0.15 -7.85 13.67
CA ALA A 75 -0.11 -7.53 15.06
C ALA A 75 0.77 -6.36 15.54
N THR A 76 2.03 -6.33 15.13
CA THR A 76 2.96 -5.25 15.48
C THR A 76 2.48 -3.91 14.93
N ILE A 77 2.11 -3.87 13.65
CA ILE A 77 1.62 -2.65 13.01
C ILE A 77 0.33 -2.18 13.67
N ASN A 78 -0.62 -3.07 13.86
CA ASN A 78 -1.91 -2.74 14.45
C ASN A 78 -1.80 -2.27 15.90
N THR A 79 -0.79 -2.75 16.62
CA THR A 79 -0.57 -2.39 18.03
C THR A 79 0.09 -1.02 18.18
N HIS A 80 1.03 -0.68 17.30
CA HIS A 80 1.85 0.53 17.45
C HIS A 80 1.39 1.74 16.65
N PHE A 81 0.58 1.54 15.62
CA PHE A 81 0.14 2.63 14.75
C PHE A 81 -1.38 2.75 14.75
N GLU A 82 -1.86 3.99 14.82
CA GLU A 82 -3.29 4.28 14.81
C GLU A 82 -3.82 4.48 13.40
N ASP A 83 -3.04 5.13 12.52
CA ASP A 83 -3.44 5.48 11.16
C ASP A 83 -2.47 4.84 10.17
N PHE A 84 -2.86 3.73 9.57
CA PHE A 84 -2.01 3.01 8.64
C PHE A 84 -2.82 2.39 7.51
N ALA A 85 -2.15 2.14 6.39
CA ALA A 85 -2.75 1.46 5.25
C ALA A 85 -1.71 0.58 4.56
N PHE A 86 -2.18 -0.46 3.89
CA PHE A 86 -1.34 -1.42 3.19
C PHE A 86 -1.43 -1.23 1.69
N PHE A 87 -0.30 -1.34 1.02
CA PHE A 87 -0.17 -1.17 -0.42
C PHE A 87 0.71 -2.27 -1.00
N GLY A 88 0.48 -2.56 -2.28
CA GLY A 88 1.37 -3.43 -3.03
C GLY A 88 1.97 -2.66 -4.19
N VAL A 89 3.27 -2.79 -4.41
CA VAL A 89 3.97 -2.04 -5.44
C VAL A 89 4.96 -2.93 -6.17
N SER A 90 5.22 -2.60 -7.43
CA SER A 90 6.31 -3.21 -8.19
C SER A 90 7.01 -2.10 -8.98
N ALA A 91 8.31 -1.91 -8.72
CA ALA A 91 9.09 -0.87 -9.39
C ALA A 91 9.29 -1.16 -10.88
N THR A 92 9.36 -2.42 -11.25
CA THR A 92 9.61 -2.84 -12.63
C THR A 92 8.38 -3.38 -13.34
N GLY A 93 7.38 -3.85 -12.58
CA GLY A 93 6.17 -4.47 -13.12
C GLY A 93 6.37 -5.89 -13.63
N CYS A 94 7.59 -6.36 -13.66
CA CYS A 94 7.93 -7.73 -14.09
C CYS A 94 9.23 -8.17 -13.43
N SER A 95 9.45 -9.49 -13.43
CA SER A 95 10.72 -10.07 -12.95
C SER A 95 11.76 -10.04 -14.07
N SER A 96 13.04 -9.96 -13.68
CA SER A 96 14.15 -10.06 -14.64
C SER A 96 14.29 -11.49 -15.15
N ASP A 97 14.88 -11.63 -16.34
CA ASP A 97 15.25 -12.91 -16.89
C ASP A 97 16.55 -13.45 -16.24
N GLU A 98 17.04 -14.60 -16.72
CA GLU A 98 18.26 -15.24 -16.19
C GLU A 98 19.52 -14.36 -16.31
N ASN A 99 19.51 -13.41 -17.26
CA ASN A 99 20.62 -12.49 -17.48
C ASN A 99 20.40 -11.14 -16.79
N ARG A 100 19.42 -11.05 -15.88
CA ARG A 100 19.01 -9.81 -15.18
C ARG A 100 18.52 -8.72 -16.13
N HIS A 101 17.94 -9.11 -17.25
CA HIS A 101 17.29 -8.19 -18.17
C HIS A 101 15.78 -8.20 -17.95
N TYR A 102 15.15 -7.02 -18.06
CA TYR A 102 13.72 -6.88 -17.97
C TYR A 102 13.12 -6.70 -19.37
N ALA A 103 12.07 -7.48 -19.68
CA ALA A 103 11.39 -7.38 -20.97
C ALA A 103 10.80 -6.00 -21.20
N LYS A 104 10.19 -5.43 -20.16
CA LYS A 104 9.63 -4.09 -20.19
C LYS A 104 9.50 -3.59 -18.76
N ILE A 105 10.07 -2.44 -18.49
CA ILE A 105 9.91 -1.80 -17.17
C ILE A 105 8.61 -1.02 -17.19
N SER A 106 7.65 -1.43 -16.37
CA SER A 106 6.35 -0.79 -16.23
C SER A 106 5.98 -0.74 -14.76
N PRO A 107 6.37 0.32 -14.04
CA PRO A 107 6.09 0.44 -12.62
C PRO A 107 4.59 0.28 -12.33
N TRP A 108 4.28 -0.40 -11.25
CA TRP A 108 2.89 -0.69 -10.89
C TRP A 108 2.59 -0.16 -9.49
N ARG A 109 1.64 0.73 -9.40
CA ARG A 109 1.10 1.34 -8.18
C ARG A 109 2.15 1.94 -7.22
N VAL A 110 3.30 2.34 -7.75
CA VAL A 110 4.39 2.89 -6.92
C VAL A 110 4.03 4.23 -6.28
N GLU A 111 3.11 4.97 -6.88
CA GLU A 111 2.64 6.25 -6.36
C GLU A 111 1.55 6.12 -5.29
N ASP A 112 0.85 4.99 -5.20
CA ASP A 112 -0.27 4.81 -4.26
C ASP A 112 0.08 5.15 -2.81
N PRO A 113 1.19 4.64 -2.24
CA PRO A 113 1.54 4.99 -0.86
C PRO A 113 1.75 6.48 -0.64
N LEU A 114 2.40 7.15 -1.58
CA LEU A 114 2.64 8.58 -1.50
C LEU A 114 1.33 9.36 -1.62
N LEU A 115 0.48 9.00 -2.57
CA LEU A 115 -0.81 9.66 -2.77
C LEU A 115 -1.69 9.53 -1.53
N TRP A 116 -1.70 8.38 -0.88
CA TRP A 116 -2.45 8.20 0.35
C TRP A 116 -1.92 9.10 1.47
N LEU A 117 -0.59 9.19 1.62
CA LEU A 117 0.01 10.08 2.63
C LEU A 117 -0.35 11.53 2.35
N LEU A 118 -0.31 11.98 1.09
CA LEU A 118 -0.73 13.33 0.72
C LEU A 118 -2.19 13.58 1.03
N TYR A 119 -3.05 12.59 0.80
CA TYR A 119 -4.45 12.66 1.15
C TYR A 119 -4.64 12.78 2.68
N ARG A 120 -3.94 11.96 3.45
CA ARG A 120 -4.03 12.00 4.92
C ARG A 120 -3.50 13.29 5.51
N LEU A 121 -2.53 13.92 4.85
CA LEU A 121 -1.98 15.22 5.27
C LEU A 121 -2.79 16.41 4.77
N GLY A 122 -3.86 16.18 4.02
CA GLY A 122 -4.73 17.23 3.51
C GLY A 122 -4.19 17.98 2.29
N VAL A 123 -3.16 17.46 1.63
CA VAL A 123 -2.57 18.08 0.44
C VAL A 123 -3.45 17.85 -0.80
N ILE A 124 -4.05 16.67 -0.90
CA ILE A 124 -4.98 16.34 -1.98
C ILE A 124 -6.33 15.89 -1.40
N THR A 125 -7.37 15.96 -2.19
CA THR A 125 -8.72 15.57 -1.77
C THR A 125 -8.99 14.10 -2.09
N GLY A 126 -9.88 13.49 -1.31
CA GLY A 126 -10.38 12.14 -1.59
C GLY A 126 -11.71 12.18 -2.31
N SER A 127 -12.01 11.13 -3.08
CA SER A 127 -13.27 10.98 -3.79
C SER A 127 -13.83 9.57 -3.58
N GLU A 128 -15.13 9.51 -3.31
CA GLU A 128 -15.88 8.25 -3.24
C GLU A 128 -16.71 8.00 -4.50
N ASP A 129 -16.64 8.89 -5.46
CA ASP A 129 -17.41 8.77 -6.69
C ASP A 129 -16.88 7.68 -7.60
N ARG A 130 -17.81 6.96 -8.15
CA ARG A 130 -17.55 5.94 -9.14
C ARG A 130 -18.43 6.12 -10.36
#